data_237869d23267dd08a14384cb3bd58b19
#
_entry.id   237869d23267dd08a14384cb3bd58b19
#
_cell.length_a   1.000
_cell.length_b   1.000
_cell.length_c   1.000
_cell.angle_alpha   90.00
_cell.angle_beta   90.00
_cell.angle_gamma   90.00
#
_symmetry.space_group_name_H-M   'P 1'
#
loop_
_entity.id
_entity.type
_entity.pdbx_description
1 polymer ?
#
loop_
_entity_poly.entity_id
_entity_poly.type
_entity_poly.pdbx_seq_one_letter_code
_entity_poly.pdbx_strand_id
1 'polypeptide(L)'
;MNPTHTKSDIHLVIVDVQHDFAHPEGALFVPGAEQAVKNIADLLHDPRVTQVTFTLDWHPFDHSSFKAHGGIWPRHCVQFSKGASLHESLWVENFERFNTHFVRKGQLRDCEEYGAFAEPTPEQREWLNQGRLVVCGIAGDYCVLETLKNILRLRPDAEVFTAGVASIDGGTALEAYLSENNIPVFTR
;
A
#
# COMPACT_ATOMS: atom_id res chain seq x y z
N MET A 1 -18.00 1.23 -22.60
CA MET A 1 -17.90 -0.24 -22.43
C MET A 1 -16.81 -0.47 -21.40
N ASN A 2 -17.12 -1.04 -20.23
CA ASN A 2 -16.07 -1.40 -19.28
C ASN A 2 -15.20 -2.49 -19.92
N PRO A 3 -13.86 -2.36 -19.90
CA PRO A 3 -13.02 -3.43 -20.38
C PRO A 3 -13.30 -4.69 -19.56
N THR A 4 -13.53 -5.81 -20.23
CA THR A 4 -13.66 -7.11 -19.56
C THR A 4 -12.29 -7.50 -19.01
N HIS A 5 -12.09 -7.36 -17.71
CA HIS A 5 -10.87 -7.79 -17.05
C HIS A 5 -10.73 -9.32 -17.19
N THR A 6 -9.57 -9.77 -17.65
CA THR A 6 -9.24 -11.19 -17.75
C THR A 6 -8.64 -11.67 -16.42
N LYS A 7 -8.64 -13.00 -16.18
CA LYS A 7 -7.96 -13.58 -14.99
C LYS A 7 -6.44 -13.35 -14.97
N SER A 8 -5.85 -12.92 -16.09
CA SER A 8 -4.43 -12.59 -16.20
C SER A 8 -4.12 -11.13 -15.85
N ASP A 9 -5.13 -10.26 -15.83
CA ASP A 9 -4.95 -8.85 -15.51
C ASP A 9 -4.64 -8.69 -14.02
N ILE A 10 -3.67 -7.85 -13.70
CA ILE A 10 -3.23 -7.61 -12.33
C ILE A 10 -3.83 -6.30 -11.83
N HIS A 11 -4.46 -6.38 -10.65
CA HIS A 11 -4.79 -5.24 -9.83
C HIS A 11 -3.71 -5.11 -8.74
N LEU A 12 -2.86 -4.10 -8.84
CA LEU A 12 -1.79 -3.86 -7.88
C LEU A 12 -2.26 -2.87 -6.80
N VAL A 13 -2.28 -3.31 -5.54
CA VAL A 13 -2.53 -2.46 -4.37
C VAL A 13 -1.19 -2.06 -3.78
N ILE A 14 -0.85 -0.78 -3.92
CA ILE A 14 0.42 -0.18 -3.46
C ILE A 14 0.13 0.57 -2.17
N VAL A 15 0.60 0.00 -1.05
CA VAL A 15 0.31 0.50 0.29
C VAL A 15 1.35 1.54 0.69
N ASP A 16 0.91 2.77 0.90
CA ASP A 16 1.61 3.87 1.58
C ASP A 16 3.05 4.14 1.08
N VAL A 17 3.31 3.97 -0.21
CA VAL A 17 4.60 4.32 -0.81
C VAL A 17 4.68 5.84 -0.98
N GLN A 18 4.75 6.53 0.17
CA GLN A 18 4.78 7.98 0.29
C GLN A 18 6.19 8.48 0.64
N HIS A 19 6.45 9.75 0.38
CA HIS A 19 7.77 10.36 0.60
C HIS A 19 8.30 10.11 2.02
N ASP A 20 7.48 10.29 3.05
CA ASP A 20 7.94 10.14 4.45
C ASP A 20 8.37 8.72 4.81
N PHE A 21 7.85 7.70 4.14
CA PHE A 21 8.24 6.30 4.36
C PHE A 21 9.32 5.80 3.41
N ALA A 22 9.30 6.29 2.17
CA ALA A 22 10.08 5.72 1.08
C ALA A 22 11.34 6.49 0.71
N HIS A 23 11.42 7.80 1.01
CA HIS A 23 12.57 8.62 0.70
C HIS A 23 13.54 8.68 1.89
N PRO A 24 14.88 8.62 1.68
CA PRO A 24 15.87 8.66 2.78
C PRO A 24 15.75 9.89 3.70
N GLU A 25 15.28 11.02 3.18
CA GLU A 25 14.99 12.24 3.96
C GLU A 25 13.59 12.26 4.58
N GLY A 26 12.80 11.22 4.40
CA GLY A 26 11.44 11.11 4.93
C GLY A 26 11.40 11.03 6.46
N ALA A 27 10.37 11.60 7.07
CA ALA A 27 10.25 11.71 8.51
C ALA A 27 10.17 10.35 9.24
N LEU A 28 9.79 9.30 8.53
CA LEU A 28 9.66 7.93 9.05
C LEU A 28 10.18 6.92 7.99
N PHE A 29 11.38 7.18 7.47
CA PHE A 29 11.99 6.33 6.45
C PHE A 29 12.12 4.88 6.91
N VAL A 30 11.69 3.95 6.06
CA VAL A 30 11.73 2.51 6.32
C VAL A 30 12.95 1.89 5.60
N PRO A 31 13.86 1.21 6.30
CA PRO A 31 14.98 0.54 5.66
C PRO A 31 14.55 -0.41 4.56
N GLY A 32 15.24 -0.37 3.42
CA GLY A 32 14.89 -1.19 2.24
C GLY A 32 13.81 -0.61 1.34
N ALA A 33 13.21 0.52 1.71
CA ALA A 33 12.16 1.16 0.92
C ALA A 33 12.60 1.52 -0.50
N GLU A 34 13.82 2.00 -0.69
CA GLU A 34 14.36 2.35 -2.02
C GLU A 34 14.33 1.16 -2.98
N GLN A 35 14.72 -0.04 -2.50
CA GLN A 35 14.70 -1.24 -3.32
C GLN A 35 13.26 -1.72 -3.58
N ALA A 36 12.40 -1.67 -2.56
CA ALA A 36 10.98 -2.01 -2.72
C ALA A 36 10.29 -1.09 -3.74
N VAL A 37 10.50 0.21 -3.64
CA VAL A 37 9.98 1.21 -4.60
C VAL A 37 10.45 0.92 -6.02
N LYS A 38 11.75 0.63 -6.19
CA LYS A 38 12.30 0.26 -7.50
C LYS A 38 11.60 -0.97 -8.07
N ASN A 39 11.43 -2.02 -7.26
CA ASN A 39 10.77 -3.25 -7.69
C ASN A 39 9.29 -3.02 -8.04
N ILE A 40 8.59 -2.14 -7.32
CA ILE A 40 7.21 -1.73 -7.63
C ILE A 40 7.17 -0.96 -8.96
N ALA A 41 8.06 0.02 -9.15
CA ALA A 41 8.16 0.78 -10.40
C ALA A 41 8.44 -0.14 -11.60
N ASP A 42 9.35 -1.10 -11.43
CA ASP A 42 9.63 -2.13 -12.44
C ASP A 42 8.39 -3.00 -12.73
N LEU A 43 7.59 -3.35 -11.73
CA LEU A 43 6.35 -4.11 -11.91
C LEU A 43 5.27 -3.28 -12.61
N LEU A 44 5.21 -1.98 -12.38
CA LEU A 44 4.28 -1.09 -13.09
C LEU A 44 4.51 -1.06 -14.63
N HIS A 45 5.66 -1.51 -15.12
CA HIS A 45 5.89 -1.68 -16.56
C HIS A 45 5.34 -3.01 -17.11
N ASP A 46 4.89 -3.94 -16.27
CA ASP A 46 4.27 -5.18 -16.75
C ASP A 46 2.93 -4.88 -17.43
N PRO A 47 2.72 -5.30 -18.69
CA PRO A 47 1.49 -5.02 -19.43
C PRO A 47 0.25 -5.69 -18.80
N ARG A 48 0.42 -6.68 -17.94
CA ARG A 48 -0.67 -7.32 -17.20
C ARG A 48 -1.23 -6.43 -16.09
N VAL A 49 -0.44 -5.45 -15.59
CA VAL A 49 -0.95 -4.48 -14.60
C VAL A 49 -1.85 -3.49 -15.31
N THR A 50 -3.14 -3.59 -15.08
CA THR A 50 -4.17 -2.76 -15.71
C THR A 50 -4.89 -1.87 -14.70
N GLN A 51 -4.80 -2.21 -13.42
CA GLN A 51 -5.41 -1.46 -12.34
C GLN A 51 -4.43 -1.25 -11.20
N VAL A 52 -4.44 -0.04 -10.62
CA VAL A 52 -3.59 0.33 -9.48
C VAL A 52 -4.44 1.04 -8.43
N THR A 53 -4.34 0.57 -7.18
CA THR A 53 -4.88 1.30 -6.03
C THR A 53 -3.74 1.74 -5.13
N PHE A 54 -3.63 3.04 -4.88
CA PHE A 54 -2.73 3.59 -3.88
C PHE A 54 -3.47 3.80 -2.57
N THR A 55 -2.90 3.28 -1.46
CA THR A 55 -3.33 3.73 -0.14
C THR A 55 -2.39 4.82 0.35
N LEU A 56 -2.89 5.69 1.20
CA LEU A 56 -2.16 6.86 1.69
C LEU A 56 -2.48 7.10 3.15
N ASP A 57 -1.47 7.13 4.00
CA ASP A 57 -1.59 7.81 5.29
C ASP A 57 -1.84 9.29 5.06
N TRP A 58 -2.86 9.83 5.73
CA TRP A 58 -3.32 11.21 5.47
C TRP A 58 -3.69 11.90 6.77
N HIS A 59 -2.69 12.09 7.64
CA HIS A 59 -2.88 12.51 9.01
C HIS A 59 -3.11 14.03 9.14
N PRO A 60 -4.09 14.49 9.94
CA PRO A 60 -4.11 15.88 10.36
C PRO A 60 -2.86 16.23 11.16
N PHE A 61 -2.52 17.51 11.21
CA PHE A 61 -1.29 18.01 11.84
C PHE A 61 -1.13 17.58 13.31
N ASP A 62 -2.24 17.41 14.01
CA ASP A 62 -2.34 17.06 15.44
C ASP A 62 -2.83 15.64 15.70
N HIS A 63 -2.57 14.71 14.75
CA HIS A 63 -3.00 13.31 14.87
C HIS A 63 -2.45 12.63 16.11
N SER A 64 -3.28 11.83 16.78
CA SER A 64 -2.98 11.16 18.07
C SER A 64 -1.84 10.15 17.99
N SER A 65 -1.52 9.60 16.83
CA SER A 65 -0.38 8.69 16.63
C SER A 65 0.99 9.36 16.81
N PHE A 66 1.06 10.67 16.73
CA PHE A 66 2.31 11.41 16.81
C PHE A 66 2.81 11.56 18.25
N LYS A 67 4.13 11.46 18.46
CA LYS A 67 4.78 11.64 19.78
C LYS A 67 4.39 12.94 20.47
N ALA A 68 4.21 14.02 19.71
CA ALA A 68 3.78 15.31 20.23
C ALA A 68 2.36 15.31 20.82
N HIS A 69 1.56 14.29 20.50
CA HIS A 69 0.16 14.14 20.92
C HIS A 69 -0.10 12.84 21.69
N GLY A 70 0.97 12.20 22.21
CA GLY A 70 0.89 11.02 23.07
C GLY A 70 1.05 9.67 22.34
N GLY A 71 1.24 9.68 21.04
CA GLY A 71 1.50 8.49 20.22
C GLY A 71 2.97 8.06 20.21
N ILE A 72 3.30 7.11 19.36
CA ILE A 72 4.63 6.50 19.28
C ILE A 72 5.45 6.96 18.06
N TRP A 73 4.80 7.55 17.04
CA TRP A 73 5.44 7.88 15.77
C TRP A 73 5.98 9.33 15.74
N PRO A 74 7.05 9.62 15.01
CA PRO A 74 7.34 10.98 14.60
C PRO A 74 6.20 11.50 13.74
N ARG A 75 6.10 12.82 13.58
CA ARG A 75 5.11 13.40 12.67
C ARG A 75 5.45 13.01 11.23
N HIS A 76 4.52 12.39 10.53
CA HIS A 76 4.68 11.89 9.16
C HIS A 76 3.36 12.00 8.39
N CYS A 77 3.44 11.96 7.08
CA CYS A 77 2.30 11.92 6.14
C CYS A 77 1.21 12.95 6.48
N VAL A 78 1.63 14.15 6.92
CA VAL A 78 0.69 15.23 7.25
C VAL A 78 -0.03 15.67 5.98
N GLN A 79 -1.35 15.81 6.07
CA GLN A 79 -2.22 16.25 4.98
C GLN A 79 -1.62 17.44 4.22
N PHE A 80 -1.61 17.36 2.89
CA PHE A 80 -1.11 18.40 1.98
C PHE A 80 0.39 18.71 2.09
N SER A 81 1.18 17.94 2.86
CA SER A 81 2.63 18.08 2.93
C SER A 81 3.33 17.29 1.82
N LYS A 82 4.61 17.61 1.57
CA LYS A 82 5.49 16.79 0.72
C LYS A 82 5.59 15.35 1.25
N GLY A 83 5.65 15.19 2.58
CA GLY A 83 5.74 13.89 3.23
C GLY A 83 4.60 12.94 2.89
N ALA A 84 3.38 13.48 2.73
CA ALA A 84 2.18 12.73 2.36
C ALA A 84 2.05 12.45 0.86
N SER A 85 2.94 13.00 0.00
CA SER A 85 2.88 12.74 -1.44
C SER A 85 3.35 11.33 -1.77
N LEU A 86 2.83 10.74 -2.83
CA LEU A 86 3.39 9.52 -3.41
C LEU A 86 4.85 9.73 -3.81
N HIS A 87 5.65 8.67 -3.70
CA HIS A 87 7.03 8.67 -4.16
C HIS A 87 7.09 8.86 -5.69
N GLU A 88 7.99 9.74 -6.16
CA GLU A 88 8.05 10.14 -7.57
C GLU A 88 8.29 8.99 -8.55
N SER A 89 9.02 7.95 -8.14
CA SER A 89 9.29 6.78 -8.98
C SER A 89 8.05 5.96 -9.35
N LEU A 90 6.89 6.23 -8.74
CA LEU A 90 5.64 5.55 -9.09
C LEU A 90 4.94 6.18 -10.31
N TRP A 91 5.38 7.37 -10.75
CA TRP A 91 4.87 8.04 -11.94
C TRP A 91 5.62 7.56 -13.18
N VAL A 92 5.33 6.30 -13.58
CA VAL A 92 5.94 5.69 -14.78
C VAL A 92 5.35 6.26 -16.07
N GLU A 93 6.08 6.08 -17.19
CA GLU A 93 5.55 6.42 -18.51
C GLU A 93 4.24 5.68 -18.81
N ASN A 94 3.31 6.36 -19.49
CA ASN A 94 1.97 5.86 -19.82
C ASN A 94 1.15 5.47 -18.57
N PHE A 95 1.29 6.24 -17.47
CA PHE A 95 0.55 6.04 -16.24
C PHE A 95 -0.98 6.07 -16.47
N GLU A 96 -1.44 6.84 -17.46
CA GLU A 96 -2.85 6.96 -17.84
C GLU A 96 -3.49 5.65 -18.36
N ARG A 97 -2.68 4.63 -18.63
CA ARG A 97 -3.19 3.29 -19.00
C ARG A 97 -3.85 2.53 -17.84
N PHE A 98 -3.53 2.92 -16.61
CA PHE A 98 -4.09 2.26 -15.43
C PHE A 98 -5.47 2.80 -15.06
N ASN A 99 -6.37 1.90 -14.69
CA ASN A 99 -7.52 2.27 -13.89
C ASN A 99 -7.03 2.53 -12.46
N THR A 100 -6.98 3.81 -12.05
CA THR A 100 -6.28 4.25 -10.83
C THR A 100 -7.26 4.67 -9.74
N HIS A 101 -7.03 4.17 -8.54
CA HIS A 101 -7.82 4.50 -7.34
C HIS A 101 -6.92 4.99 -6.20
N PHE A 102 -7.49 5.81 -5.31
CA PHE A 102 -6.82 6.32 -4.13
C PHE A 102 -7.68 6.09 -2.90
N VAL A 103 -7.06 5.55 -1.84
CA VAL A 103 -7.69 5.33 -0.54
C VAL A 103 -6.87 6.03 0.53
N ARG A 104 -7.46 7.02 1.19
CA ARG A 104 -6.83 7.73 2.30
C ARG A 104 -7.27 7.13 3.61
N LYS A 105 -6.34 6.97 4.55
CA LYS A 105 -6.58 6.46 5.90
C LYS A 105 -5.94 7.34 6.96
N GLY A 106 -6.29 7.15 8.23
CA GLY A 106 -5.79 7.97 9.33
C GLY A 106 -6.19 9.45 9.22
N GLN A 107 -7.36 9.74 8.66
CA GLN A 107 -7.82 11.10 8.36
C GLN A 107 -8.39 11.83 9.58
N LEU A 108 -8.79 11.08 10.61
CA LEU A 108 -9.39 11.63 11.82
C LEU A 108 -8.34 11.74 12.92
N ARG A 109 -8.35 12.87 13.65
CA ARG A 109 -7.38 13.22 14.67
C ARG A 109 -7.12 12.11 15.69
N ASP A 110 -8.17 11.49 16.18
CA ASP A 110 -8.13 10.53 17.32
C ASP A 110 -8.38 9.08 16.87
N CYS A 111 -8.19 8.77 15.58
CA CYS A 111 -8.42 7.44 15.02
C CYS A 111 -7.18 6.95 14.25
N GLU A 112 -6.48 5.98 14.82
CA GLU A 112 -5.36 5.31 14.14
C GLU A 112 -5.89 4.23 13.18
N GLU A 113 -5.45 4.28 11.92
CA GLU A 113 -5.87 3.36 10.87
C GLU A 113 -4.63 2.85 10.11
N TYR A 114 -4.02 1.77 10.57
CA TYR A 114 -2.92 1.16 9.81
C TYR A 114 -3.39 0.55 8.50
N GLY A 115 -4.50 -0.18 8.52
CA GLY A 115 -4.98 -0.93 7.36
C GLY A 115 -6.07 -0.21 6.57
N ALA A 116 -5.89 -0.10 5.26
CA ALA A 116 -6.96 0.26 4.35
C ALA A 116 -8.01 -0.87 4.27
N PHE A 117 -9.21 -0.55 3.79
CA PHE A 117 -10.30 -1.51 3.53
C PHE A 117 -10.83 -2.25 4.77
N ALA A 118 -10.72 -1.68 5.97
CA ALA A 118 -11.36 -2.27 7.16
C ALA A 118 -12.89 -2.36 6.98
N GLU A 119 -13.49 -1.31 6.44
CA GLU A 119 -14.91 -1.23 6.06
C GLU A 119 -15.04 -0.68 4.63
N PRO A 120 -14.76 -1.50 3.60
CA PRO A 120 -14.72 -1.01 2.22
C PRO A 120 -16.13 -0.67 1.72
N THR A 121 -16.22 0.47 1.02
CA THR A 121 -17.45 0.89 0.33
C THR A 121 -17.86 -0.12 -0.75
N PRO A 122 -19.12 -0.09 -1.25
CA PRO A 122 -19.52 -0.92 -2.37
C PRO A 122 -18.62 -0.75 -3.61
N GLU A 123 -18.22 0.48 -3.92
CA GLU A 123 -17.31 0.80 -5.02
C GLU A 123 -15.91 0.19 -4.80
N GLN A 124 -15.35 0.32 -3.61
CA GLN A 124 -14.05 -0.29 -3.26
C GLN A 124 -14.10 -1.82 -3.35
N ARG A 125 -15.22 -2.45 -2.96
CA ARG A 125 -15.43 -3.90 -3.14
C ARG A 125 -15.43 -4.28 -4.61
N GLU A 126 -16.03 -3.47 -5.46
CA GLU A 126 -16.03 -3.69 -6.92
C GLU A 126 -14.59 -3.61 -7.46
N TRP A 127 -13.79 -2.62 -7.06
CA TRP A 127 -12.37 -2.53 -7.46
C TRP A 127 -11.59 -3.77 -7.05
N LEU A 128 -11.71 -4.18 -5.77
CA LEU A 128 -10.97 -5.31 -5.22
C LEU A 128 -11.38 -6.65 -5.87
N ASN A 129 -12.56 -6.75 -6.46
CA ASN A 129 -13.05 -7.97 -7.11
C ASN A 129 -12.58 -8.14 -8.56
N GLN A 130 -11.75 -7.23 -9.07
CA GLN A 130 -11.28 -7.27 -10.45
C GLN A 130 -9.86 -7.86 -10.54
N GLY A 131 -9.62 -8.72 -11.51
CA GLY A 131 -8.30 -9.24 -11.82
C GLY A 131 -7.66 -10.09 -10.71
N ARG A 132 -6.37 -10.36 -10.87
CA ARG A 132 -5.47 -10.99 -9.91
C ARG A 132 -4.99 -9.91 -8.95
N LEU A 133 -5.37 -10.01 -7.68
CA LEU A 133 -5.10 -8.97 -6.69
C LEU A 133 -3.72 -9.20 -6.04
N VAL A 134 -2.83 -8.21 -6.18
CA VAL A 134 -1.46 -8.27 -5.66
C VAL A 134 -1.20 -7.09 -4.75
N VAL A 135 -0.72 -7.33 -3.52
CA VAL A 135 -0.44 -6.31 -2.51
C VAL A 135 1.07 -6.12 -2.36
N CYS A 136 1.51 -4.87 -2.25
CA CYS A 136 2.89 -4.50 -1.96
C CYS A 136 2.93 -3.14 -1.24
N GLY A 137 4.10 -2.65 -0.87
CA GLY A 137 4.27 -1.31 -0.27
C GLY A 137 4.99 -1.27 1.07
N ILE A 138 4.65 -0.30 1.94
CA ILE A 138 5.36 0.08 3.18
C ILE A 138 4.34 0.41 4.30
N ALA A 139 4.53 0.03 5.57
CA ALA A 139 5.51 -0.91 6.07
C ALA A 139 4.90 -2.30 6.18
N GLY A 140 5.70 -3.32 5.84
CA GLY A 140 5.26 -4.71 5.80
C GLY A 140 4.70 -5.23 7.11
N ASP A 141 5.25 -4.80 8.22
CA ASP A 141 4.87 -5.17 9.60
C ASP A 141 3.70 -4.35 10.17
N TYR A 142 3.25 -3.31 9.48
CA TYR A 142 2.12 -2.43 9.87
C TYR A 142 1.09 -2.30 8.75
N CYS A 143 1.21 -1.25 7.93
CA CYS A 143 0.19 -0.87 6.96
C CYS A 143 -0.09 -1.94 5.91
N VAL A 144 0.96 -2.61 5.40
CA VAL A 144 0.81 -3.70 4.42
C VAL A 144 0.11 -4.89 5.06
N LEU A 145 0.55 -5.33 6.25
CA LEU A 145 -0.02 -6.47 6.96
C LEU A 145 -1.49 -6.25 7.29
N GLU A 146 -1.85 -5.09 7.87
CA GLU A 146 -3.23 -4.80 8.23
C GLU A 146 -4.13 -4.60 7.00
N THR A 147 -3.62 -3.97 5.93
CA THR A 147 -4.32 -3.87 4.65
C THR A 147 -4.56 -5.26 4.04
N LEU A 148 -3.54 -6.12 4.05
CA LEU A 148 -3.65 -7.50 3.56
C LEU A 148 -4.70 -8.29 4.35
N LYS A 149 -4.69 -8.23 5.68
CA LYS A 149 -5.71 -8.87 6.54
C LYS A 149 -7.13 -8.44 6.18
N ASN A 150 -7.33 -7.14 5.94
CA ASN A 150 -8.63 -6.61 5.54
C ASN A 150 -9.05 -7.11 4.14
N ILE A 151 -8.12 -7.12 3.18
CA ILE A 151 -8.35 -7.60 1.82
C ILE A 151 -8.71 -9.10 1.83
N LEU A 152 -7.99 -9.92 2.60
CA LEU A 152 -8.21 -11.38 2.63
C LEU A 152 -9.62 -11.78 3.11
N ARG A 153 -10.31 -10.93 3.85
CA ARG A 153 -11.74 -11.15 4.21
C ARG A 153 -12.67 -11.12 2.99
N LEU A 154 -12.26 -10.48 1.92
CA LEU A 154 -13.03 -10.32 0.67
C LEU A 154 -12.44 -11.13 -0.47
N ARG A 155 -11.12 -11.21 -0.53
CA ARG A 155 -10.31 -11.84 -1.57
C ARG A 155 -9.28 -12.77 -0.93
N PRO A 156 -9.70 -13.97 -0.50
CA PRO A 156 -8.79 -14.95 0.11
C PRO A 156 -7.72 -15.46 -0.86
N ASP A 157 -7.86 -15.17 -2.13
CA ASP A 157 -6.92 -15.47 -3.21
C ASP A 157 -5.92 -14.33 -3.49
N ALA A 158 -5.92 -13.27 -2.69
CA ALA A 158 -4.97 -12.17 -2.84
C ALA A 158 -3.53 -12.64 -2.59
N GLU A 159 -2.59 -12.06 -3.33
CA GLU A 159 -1.18 -12.41 -3.30
C GLU A 159 -0.34 -11.23 -2.78
N VAL A 160 0.87 -11.51 -2.33
CA VAL A 160 1.81 -10.47 -1.91
C VAL A 160 3.05 -10.48 -2.79
N PHE A 161 3.38 -9.33 -3.36
CA PHE A 161 4.66 -9.10 -4.04
C PHE A 161 5.72 -8.69 -3.02
N THR A 162 6.33 -9.69 -2.35
CA THR A 162 7.26 -9.48 -1.23
C THR A 162 8.51 -8.69 -1.63
N ALA A 163 9.00 -8.82 -2.87
CA ALA A 163 10.10 -8.00 -3.37
C ALA A 163 9.76 -6.49 -3.46
N GLY A 164 8.48 -6.14 -3.47
CA GLY A 164 7.97 -4.77 -3.41
C GLY A 164 7.51 -4.36 -2.01
N VAL A 165 7.97 -5.04 -0.95
CA VAL A 165 7.66 -4.68 0.44
C VAL A 165 8.93 -4.29 1.20
N ALA A 166 8.84 -3.22 1.98
CA ALA A 166 9.83 -2.87 3.00
C ALA A 166 9.16 -2.85 4.38
N SER A 167 9.89 -3.31 5.41
CA SER A 167 9.38 -3.48 6.78
C SER A 167 10.33 -2.88 7.79
N ILE A 168 9.79 -2.35 8.90
CA ILE A 168 10.59 -1.80 10.01
C ILE A 168 11.31 -2.92 10.76
N ASP A 169 10.65 -4.08 10.92
CA ASP A 169 11.19 -5.27 11.59
C ASP A 169 12.04 -6.17 10.70
N GLY A 170 12.35 -5.74 9.47
CA GLY A 170 13.09 -6.53 8.49
C GLY A 170 12.25 -7.64 7.80
N GLY A 171 10.93 -7.61 7.93
CA GLY A 171 10.00 -8.51 7.23
C GLY A 171 9.46 -9.68 8.07
N THR A 172 9.92 -9.84 9.30
CA THR A 172 9.63 -11.00 10.15
C THR A 172 8.14 -11.22 10.38
N ALA A 173 7.39 -10.16 10.73
CA ALA A 173 5.95 -10.27 11.02
C ALA A 173 5.14 -10.63 9.78
N LEU A 174 5.45 -10.02 8.62
CA LEU A 174 4.76 -10.32 7.38
C LEU A 174 5.06 -11.76 6.91
N GLU A 175 6.32 -12.16 6.90
CA GLU A 175 6.74 -13.51 6.48
C GLU A 175 6.08 -14.60 7.34
N ALA A 176 6.04 -14.40 8.66
CA ALA A 176 5.35 -15.32 9.57
C ALA A 176 3.86 -15.41 9.21
N TYR A 177 3.19 -14.27 9.03
CA TYR A 177 1.77 -14.23 8.67
C TYR A 177 1.47 -14.93 7.33
N LEU A 178 2.30 -14.68 6.30
CA LEU A 178 2.14 -15.33 4.99
C LEU A 178 2.27 -16.86 5.10
N SER A 179 3.28 -17.31 5.84
CA SER A 179 3.53 -18.75 6.05
C SER A 179 2.41 -19.44 6.83
N GLU A 180 2.00 -18.86 7.96
CA GLU A 180 0.96 -19.41 8.85
C GLU A 180 -0.41 -19.52 8.17
N ASN A 181 -0.72 -18.58 7.27
CA ASN A 181 -2.01 -18.51 6.58
C ASN A 181 -1.96 -19.02 5.14
N ASN A 182 -0.84 -19.57 4.68
CA ASN A 182 -0.63 -20.06 3.33
C ASN A 182 -0.97 -19.02 2.25
N ILE A 183 -0.62 -17.77 2.48
CA ILE A 183 -0.86 -16.69 1.52
C ILE A 183 0.13 -16.77 0.37
N PRO A 184 -0.35 -16.81 -0.89
CA PRO A 184 0.53 -16.94 -2.03
C PRO A 184 1.41 -15.71 -2.23
N VAL A 185 2.67 -15.95 -2.59
CA VAL A 185 3.64 -14.91 -2.96
C VAL A 185 3.61 -14.75 -4.48
N PHE A 186 3.38 -13.51 -4.90
CA PHE A 186 3.45 -13.14 -6.32
C PHE A 186 4.91 -13.10 -6.77
N THR A 187 5.21 -13.81 -7.84
CA THR A 187 6.50 -13.74 -8.55
C THR A 187 6.27 -13.21 -9.97
N ARG A 188 7.14 -12.30 -10.40
CA ARG A 188 7.11 -11.67 -11.71
C ARG A 188 7.46 -12.64 -12.84
#